data_9395aa7a2d8e05ed77592ea0e6c9bf46
#
_entry.id   9395aa7a2d8e05ed77592ea0e6c9bf46
#
_cell.length_a   1.000
_cell.length_b   1.000
_cell.length_c   1.000
_cell.angle_alpha   90.00
_cell.angle_beta   90.00
_cell.angle_gamma   90.00
#
_symmetry.space_group_name_H-M   'P 1'
#
loop_
_entity.id
_entity.type
_entity.pdbx_description
1 polymer ?
#
loop_
_entity_poly.entity_id
_entity_poly.type
_entity_poly.pdbx_seq_one_letter_code
_entity_poly.pdbx_strand_id
1 'polypeptide(L)'
;HRLRGLRLLLWLESLELDLKIPQGHLAMQQQIQGRAKCETPHLDEETIKARFVAALNVIIESKDNILEDCRLMQATLTDCTGIDAEIESLLEEIDVVTELTKRCIAENSQTAQNQEEYAARYNGFVERYEKAKAQLEQLRTTKAAREAQAEAIGAFMFEVQELDALTEFDEKLWLTIIDTITVHADGRMTFKFRGG
;
A
#
# COMPACT_ATOMS: atom_id res chain seq x y z
N HIS A 1 2.04 -9.33 -19.30
CA HIS A 1 2.07 -7.90 -19.67
C HIS A 1 0.92 -7.05 -19.13
N ARG A 2 -0.29 -7.60 -18.85
CA ARG A 2 -1.45 -6.83 -18.33
C ARG A 2 -1.38 -6.45 -16.83
N LEU A 3 -0.59 -7.16 -16.04
CA LEU A 3 -0.47 -6.93 -14.58
C LEU A 3 0.62 -5.91 -14.20
N ARG A 4 1.55 -5.60 -15.10
CA ARG A 4 2.65 -4.65 -14.85
C ARG A 4 2.16 -3.21 -14.66
N GLY A 5 1.15 -2.78 -15.43
CA GLY A 5 0.62 -1.40 -15.33
C GLY A 5 -0.20 -1.11 -14.07
N LEU A 6 -0.84 -2.11 -13.47
CA LEU A 6 -1.77 -1.93 -12.36
C LEU A 6 -1.10 -1.51 -11.04
N ARG A 7 0.11 -1.98 -10.75
CA ARG A 7 0.82 -1.65 -9.49
C ARG A 7 1.51 -0.29 -9.53
N LEU A 8 2.04 0.08 -10.70
CA LEU A 8 2.53 1.44 -10.95
C LEU A 8 1.41 2.47 -10.78
N LEU A 9 0.19 2.11 -11.20
CA LEU A 9 -1.00 2.94 -11.11
C LEU A 9 -1.39 3.25 -9.65
N LEU A 10 -1.35 2.27 -8.76
CA LEU A 10 -1.66 2.44 -7.32
C LEU A 10 -0.71 3.43 -6.62
N TRP A 11 0.53 3.50 -7.06
CA TRP A 11 1.50 4.43 -6.52
C TRP A 11 1.34 5.84 -7.10
N LEU A 12 1.05 5.94 -8.41
CA LEU A 12 0.80 7.21 -9.09
C LEU A 12 -0.47 7.92 -8.56
N GLU A 13 -1.38 7.19 -7.91
CA GLU A 13 -2.63 7.71 -7.31
C GLU A 13 -2.39 8.80 -6.25
N SER A 14 -1.25 8.75 -5.57
CA SER A 14 -0.86 9.73 -4.54
C SER A 14 -0.10 10.95 -5.09
N LEU A 15 0.22 10.97 -6.40
CA LEU A 15 1.00 12.03 -7.02
C LEU A 15 0.11 12.99 -7.80
N GLU A 16 -0.04 14.21 -7.25
CA GLU A 16 -0.52 15.37 -7.99
C GLU A 16 0.68 16.18 -8.48
N LEU A 17 0.90 16.20 -9.80
CA LEU A 17 1.97 16.98 -10.40
C LEU A 17 1.43 18.27 -10.99
N ASP A 18 1.88 19.39 -10.40
CA ASP A 18 1.59 20.74 -10.86
C ASP A 18 2.73 21.27 -11.76
N LEU A 19 2.47 21.37 -13.05
CA LEU A 19 3.43 21.94 -14.02
C LEU A 19 2.99 23.32 -14.50
N LYS A 20 3.85 24.33 -14.31
CA LYS A 20 3.62 25.69 -14.85
C LYS A 20 3.90 25.73 -16.36
N ILE A 21 3.00 26.35 -17.11
CA ILE A 21 3.18 26.65 -18.54
C ILE A 21 4.02 27.91 -18.67
N PRO A 22 5.12 27.93 -19.45
CA PRO A 22 5.81 29.18 -19.79
C PRO A 22 4.88 30.12 -20.53
N GLN A 23 4.86 31.41 -20.15
CA GLN A 23 3.86 32.40 -20.61
C GLN A 23 3.93 32.78 -22.11
N GLY A 24 4.63 32.04 -22.96
CA GLY A 24 4.87 32.40 -24.36
C GLY A 24 3.83 31.97 -25.40
N HIS A 25 2.86 31.13 -25.06
CA HIS A 25 1.94 30.53 -26.06
C HIS A 25 0.46 30.48 -25.61
N LEU A 26 0.00 31.53 -24.93
CA LEU A 26 -1.40 31.65 -24.53
C LEU A 26 -2.19 32.47 -25.55
N ALA A 27 -2.77 31.85 -26.57
CA ALA A 27 -3.75 32.48 -27.45
C ALA A 27 -5.13 32.42 -26.78
N MET A 28 -5.59 33.55 -26.26
CA MET A 28 -6.98 33.70 -25.80
C MET A 28 -7.94 33.75 -26.99
N GLN A 29 -8.61 32.66 -27.31
CA GLN A 29 -9.82 32.74 -28.14
C GLN A 29 -11.03 32.90 -27.24
N GLN A 30 -11.73 34.03 -27.39
CA GLN A 30 -12.98 34.34 -26.69
C GLN A 30 -14.11 33.46 -27.24
N GLN A 31 -14.55 32.48 -26.47
CA GLN A 31 -15.85 31.85 -26.71
C GLN A 31 -16.96 32.63 -25.97
N ILE A 32 -17.84 33.21 -26.75
CA ILE A 32 -19.01 33.97 -26.31
C ILE A 32 -20.18 32.99 -26.23
N GLN A 33 -20.72 32.73 -25.05
CA GLN A 33 -22.17 32.82 -24.74
C GLN A 33 -22.43 32.36 -23.30
N GLY A 34 -22.86 33.38 -22.47
CA GLY A 34 -23.70 33.14 -21.32
C GLY A 34 -23.05 32.70 -20.01
N ARG A 35 -22.86 33.65 -19.09
CA ARG A 35 -22.57 33.50 -17.66
C ARG A 35 -21.16 32.97 -17.27
N ALA A 36 -20.36 33.94 -16.87
CA ALA A 36 -18.99 33.81 -16.42
C ALA A 36 -18.00 33.46 -17.55
N LYS A 37 -17.11 34.38 -17.89
CA LYS A 37 -15.97 34.16 -18.79
C LYS A 37 -15.12 33.05 -18.20
N CYS A 38 -14.92 31.97 -18.96
CA CYS A 38 -13.92 30.98 -18.64
C CYS A 38 -12.54 31.64 -18.83
N GLU A 39 -11.79 31.80 -17.75
CA GLU A 39 -10.45 32.39 -17.73
C GLU A 39 -9.36 31.35 -18.05
N THR A 40 -9.75 30.09 -18.26
CA THR A 40 -8.84 29.01 -18.56
C THR A 40 -8.21 29.20 -19.95
N PRO A 41 -6.88 29.16 -20.08
CA PRO A 41 -6.21 29.30 -21.35
C PRO A 41 -6.55 28.16 -22.31
N HIS A 42 -6.65 28.48 -23.61
CA HIS A 42 -6.77 27.48 -24.67
C HIS A 42 -5.43 26.75 -24.82
N LEU A 43 -5.46 25.44 -24.69
CA LEU A 43 -4.30 24.56 -24.92
C LEU A 43 -4.52 23.77 -26.20
N ASP A 44 -3.50 23.69 -27.05
CA ASP A 44 -3.46 22.77 -28.15
C ASP A 44 -3.08 21.36 -27.70
N GLU A 45 -3.40 20.36 -28.48
CA GLU A 45 -3.16 18.95 -28.20
C GLU A 45 -1.66 18.65 -28.01
N GLU A 46 -0.82 19.26 -28.81
CA GLU A 46 0.64 19.03 -28.76
C GLU A 46 1.24 19.59 -27.46
N THR A 47 0.73 20.71 -26.96
CA THR A 47 1.10 21.25 -25.65
C THR A 47 0.71 20.29 -24.51
N ILE A 48 -0.48 19.70 -24.56
CA ILE A 48 -0.94 18.73 -23.56
C ILE A 48 -0.05 17.48 -23.59
N LYS A 49 0.23 16.93 -24.77
CA LYS A 49 1.11 15.77 -24.95
C LYS A 49 2.53 16.01 -24.43
N ALA A 50 3.11 17.15 -24.78
CA ALA A 50 4.45 17.53 -24.33
C ALA A 50 4.51 17.66 -22.78
N ARG A 51 3.46 18.22 -22.16
CA ARG A 51 3.37 18.35 -20.71
C ARG A 51 3.21 17.02 -20.01
N PHE A 52 2.46 16.10 -20.57
CA PHE A 52 2.35 14.74 -20.07
C PHE A 52 3.71 14.03 -20.06
N VAL A 53 4.45 14.09 -21.18
CA VAL A 53 5.80 13.53 -21.27
C VAL A 53 6.72 14.17 -20.22
N ALA A 54 6.68 15.50 -20.07
CA ALA A 54 7.48 16.20 -19.08
C ALA A 54 7.10 15.79 -17.64
N ALA A 55 5.80 15.65 -17.34
CA ALA A 55 5.32 15.23 -16.02
C ALA A 55 5.83 13.82 -15.67
N LEU A 56 5.73 12.87 -16.59
CA LEU A 56 6.24 11.52 -16.38
C LEU A 56 7.77 11.50 -16.22
N ASN A 57 8.49 12.27 -17.03
CA ASN A 57 9.95 12.32 -16.92
C ASN A 57 10.42 12.88 -15.57
N VAL A 58 9.71 13.85 -14.97
CA VAL A 58 10.00 14.31 -13.60
C VAL A 58 9.88 13.17 -12.58
N ILE A 59 8.86 12.30 -12.73
CA ILE A 59 8.71 11.11 -11.87
C ILE A 59 9.87 10.14 -12.12
N ILE A 60 10.18 9.87 -13.37
CA ILE A 60 11.27 8.96 -13.77
C ILE A 60 12.64 9.46 -13.30
N GLU A 61 12.89 10.78 -13.35
CA GLU A 61 14.11 11.40 -12.83
C GLU A 61 14.23 11.25 -11.29
N SER A 62 13.12 11.20 -10.59
CA SER A 62 13.10 10.99 -9.14
C SER A 62 13.04 9.51 -8.72
N LYS A 63 13.12 8.56 -9.66
CA LYS A 63 12.96 7.13 -9.39
C LYS A 63 13.93 6.58 -8.34
N ASP A 64 15.15 7.09 -8.28
CA ASP A 64 16.15 6.62 -7.31
C ASP A 64 15.73 6.94 -5.87
N ASN A 65 15.15 8.12 -5.62
CA ASN A 65 14.61 8.48 -4.32
C ASN A 65 13.42 7.60 -3.95
N ILE A 66 12.54 7.34 -4.92
CA ILE A 66 11.37 6.45 -4.74
C ILE A 66 11.82 5.03 -4.37
N LEU A 67 12.82 4.52 -5.08
CA LEU A 67 13.38 3.20 -4.81
C LEU A 67 14.03 3.11 -3.43
N GLU A 68 14.69 4.19 -2.97
CA GLU A 68 15.27 4.25 -1.64
C GLU A 68 14.19 4.22 -0.55
N ASP A 69 13.14 5.04 -0.69
CA ASP A 69 11.99 5.03 0.22
C ASP A 69 11.30 3.66 0.26
N CYS A 70 11.13 3.03 -0.90
CA CYS A 70 10.56 1.68 -1.00
C CYS A 70 11.44 0.64 -0.30
N ARG A 71 12.77 0.72 -0.42
CA ARG A 71 13.70 -0.19 0.29
C ARG A 71 13.56 -0.03 1.80
N LEU A 72 13.47 1.20 2.30
CA LEU A 72 13.29 1.46 3.72
C LEU A 72 11.95 0.91 4.24
N MET A 73 10.86 1.13 3.50
CA MET A 73 9.56 0.56 3.83
C MET A 73 9.57 -0.98 3.82
N GLN A 74 10.19 -1.58 2.81
CA GLN A 74 10.31 -3.03 2.70
C GLN A 74 11.12 -3.62 3.87
N ALA A 75 12.25 -3.00 4.23
CA ALA A 75 13.05 -3.40 5.37
C ALA A 75 12.25 -3.34 6.69
N THR A 76 11.45 -2.27 6.88
CA THR A 76 10.59 -2.13 8.06
C THR A 76 9.50 -3.21 8.11
N LEU A 77 8.90 -3.57 6.97
CA LEU A 77 7.87 -4.60 6.90
C LEU A 77 8.43 -6.02 7.10
N THR A 78 9.64 -6.27 6.63
CA THR A 78 10.30 -7.59 6.77
C THR A 78 10.90 -7.81 8.16
N ASP A 79 11.13 -6.77 8.95
CA ASP A 79 11.55 -6.91 10.33
C ASP A 79 10.38 -7.40 11.20
N CYS A 80 10.23 -8.71 11.28
CA CYS A 80 9.24 -9.40 12.08
C CYS A 80 9.81 -9.97 13.39
N THR A 81 11.01 -9.56 13.81
CA THR A 81 11.72 -10.11 14.97
C THR A 81 10.86 -10.06 16.25
N GLY A 82 10.18 -8.94 16.51
CA GLY A 82 9.28 -8.81 17.66
C GLY A 82 8.06 -9.74 17.58
N ILE A 83 7.45 -9.84 16.38
CA ILE A 83 6.31 -10.73 16.15
C ILE A 83 6.72 -12.20 16.33
N ASP A 84 7.88 -12.58 15.83
CA ASP A 84 8.39 -13.96 15.94
C ASP A 84 8.66 -14.34 17.40
N ALA A 85 9.23 -13.44 18.19
CA ALA A 85 9.45 -13.65 19.62
C ALA A 85 8.11 -13.81 20.40
N GLU A 86 7.10 -13.01 20.06
CA GLU A 86 5.77 -13.15 20.66
C GLU A 86 5.09 -14.46 20.25
N ILE A 87 5.22 -14.89 19.00
CA ILE A 87 4.72 -16.17 18.51
C ILE A 87 5.36 -17.32 19.28
N GLU A 88 6.69 -17.30 19.46
CA GLU A 88 7.42 -18.33 20.21
C GLU A 88 6.92 -18.40 21.65
N SER A 89 6.79 -17.26 22.34
CA SER A 89 6.28 -17.19 23.71
C SER A 89 4.84 -17.74 23.83
N LEU A 90 3.97 -17.47 22.85
CA LEU A 90 2.60 -17.99 22.86
C LEU A 90 2.55 -19.50 22.60
N LEU A 91 3.45 -20.04 21.78
CA LEU A 91 3.58 -21.49 21.57
C LEU A 91 4.03 -22.19 22.86
N GLU A 92 5.00 -21.62 23.57
CA GLU A 92 5.43 -22.13 24.87
C GLU A 92 4.28 -22.10 25.89
N GLU A 93 3.50 -21.00 25.94
CA GLU A 93 2.33 -20.91 26.82
C GLU A 93 1.27 -21.99 26.50
N ILE A 94 1.00 -22.22 25.21
CA ILE A 94 0.07 -23.27 24.76
C ILE A 94 0.54 -24.64 25.23
N ASP A 95 1.82 -24.94 25.11
CA ASP A 95 2.40 -26.22 25.54
C ASP A 95 2.29 -26.39 27.04
N VAL A 96 2.67 -25.37 27.82
CA VAL A 96 2.56 -25.37 29.29
C VAL A 96 1.11 -25.58 29.74
N VAL A 97 0.17 -24.85 29.16
CA VAL A 97 -1.27 -24.95 29.52
C VAL A 97 -1.82 -26.33 29.16
N THR A 98 -1.38 -26.88 28.03
CA THR A 98 -1.76 -28.23 27.60
C THR A 98 -1.30 -29.30 28.59
N GLU A 99 -0.06 -29.22 29.05
CA GLU A 99 0.47 -30.17 30.07
C GLU A 99 -0.20 -29.97 31.42
N LEU A 100 -0.49 -28.74 31.86
CA LEU A 100 -1.27 -28.47 33.07
C LEU A 100 -2.67 -29.05 33.01
N THR A 101 -3.33 -28.94 31.85
CA THR A 101 -4.65 -29.50 31.62
C THR A 101 -4.65 -31.02 31.69
N LYS A 102 -3.68 -31.68 31.06
CA LYS A 102 -3.50 -33.14 31.14
C LYS A 102 -3.28 -33.62 32.58
N ARG A 103 -2.43 -32.91 33.32
CA ARG A 103 -2.18 -33.22 34.75
C ARG A 103 -3.43 -33.03 35.58
N CYS A 104 -4.18 -31.96 35.40
CA CYS A 104 -5.43 -31.69 36.09
C CYS A 104 -6.45 -32.82 35.90
N ILE A 105 -6.60 -33.31 34.65
CA ILE A 105 -7.47 -34.45 34.30
C ILE A 105 -6.97 -35.72 34.98
N ALA A 106 -5.68 -36.02 34.94
CA ALA A 106 -5.12 -37.21 35.56
C ALA A 106 -5.28 -37.23 37.07
N GLU A 107 -5.05 -36.10 37.76
CA GLU A 107 -5.27 -35.95 39.19
C GLU A 107 -6.75 -36.20 39.61
N ASN A 108 -7.70 -35.68 38.83
CA ASN A 108 -9.12 -35.88 39.10
C ASN A 108 -9.57 -37.32 38.88
N SER A 109 -8.88 -38.07 38.00
CA SER A 109 -9.19 -39.48 37.78
C SER A 109 -8.65 -40.43 38.85
N GLN A 110 -7.60 -40.01 39.57
CA GLN A 110 -6.91 -40.85 40.58
C GLN A 110 -7.35 -40.58 42.01
N THR A 111 -7.83 -39.37 42.32
CA THR A 111 -8.14 -38.94 43.69
C THR A 111 -9.50 -38.23 43.72
N ALA A 112 -10.35 -38.57 44.70
CA ALA A 112 -11.59 -37.85 44.88
C ALA A 112 -11.31 -36.37 45.22
N GLN A 113 -11.64 -35.47 44.30
CA GLN A 113 -11.46 -34.02 44.45
C GLN A 113 -12.81 -33.29 44.59
N ASN A 114 -12.74 -32.06 45.11
CA ASN A 114 -13.88 -31.16 45.05
C ASN A 114 -14.14 -30.80 43.59
N GLN A 115 -15.30 -31.16 43.08
CA GLN A 115 -15.64 -31.00 41.67
C GLN A 115 -15.78 -29.52 41.25
N GLU A 116 -16.15 -28.63 42.17
CA GLU A 116 -16.19 -27.18 41.88
C GLU A 116 -14.76 -26.61 41.70
N GLU A 117 -13.81 -27.00 42.54
CA GLU A 117 -12.43 -26.59 42.41
C GLU A 117 -11.74 -27.17 41.18
N TYR A 118 -12.04 -28.44 40.87
CA TYR A 118 -11.59 -29.05 39.64
C TYR A 118 -12.10 -28.30 38.39
N ALA A 119 -13.42 -28.03 38.32
CA ALA A 119 -14.04 -27.33 37.21
C ALA A 119 -13.45 -25.92 37.05
N ALA A 120 -13.25 -25.19 38.15
CA ALA A 120 -12.66 -23.86 38.13
C ALA A 120 -11.21 -23.88 37.55
N ARG A 121 -10.36 -24.84 38.02
CA ARG A 121 -8.99 -24.99 37.48
C ARG A 121 -8.97 -25.37 36.01
N TYR A 122 -9.78 -26.35 35.64
CA TYR A 122 -9.88 -26.83 34.27
C TYR A 122 -10.32 -25.70 33.32
N ASN A 123 -11.41 -25.00 33.66
CA ASN A 123 -11.92 -23.90 32.89
C ASN A 123 -10.91 -22.76 32.79
N GLY A 124 -10.13 -22.46 33.83
CA GLY A 124 -9.06 -21.48 33.78
C GLY A 124 -7.95 -21.86 32.82
N PHE A 125 -7.60 -23.14 32.68
CA PHE A 125 -6.64 -23.62 31.68
C PHE A 125 -7.22 -23.52 30.26
N VAL A 126 -8.48 -23.88 30.07
CA VAL A 126 -9.17 -23.76 28.77
C VAL A 126 -9.19 -22.31 28.31
N GLU A 127 -9.53 -21.37 29.20
CA GLU A 127 -9.56 -19.95 28.89
C GLU A 127 -8.17 -19.41 28.49
N ARG A 128 -7.11 -19.80 29.22
CA ARG A 128 -5.73 -19.43 28.89
C ARG A 128 -5.33 -19.98 27.51
N TYR A 129 -5.66 -21.24 27.24
CA TYR A 129 -5.37 -21.87 25.93
C TYR A 129 -6.06 -21.14 24.78
N GLU A 130 -7.37 -20.89 24.90
CA GLU A 130 -8.12 -20.22 23.84
C GLU A 130 -7.64 -18.78 23.62
N LYS A 131 -7.29 -18.07 24.69
CA LYS A 131 -6.70 -16.73 24.59
C LYS A 131 -5.35 -16.75 23.88
N ALA A 132 -4.43 -17.64 24.26
CA ALA A 132 -3.13 -17.74 23.63
C ALA A 132 -3.24 -18.14 22.15
N LYS A 133 -4.14 -19.08 21.83
CA LYS A 133 -4.43 -19.50 20.47
C LYS A 133 -4.99 -18.37 19.60
N ALA A 134 -5.93 -17.58 20.11
CA ALA A 134 -6.50 -16.43 19.39
C ALA A 134 -5.43 -15.36 19.12
N GLN A 135 -4.57 -15.06 20.09
CA GLN A 135 -3.46 -14.12 19.91
C GLN A 135 -2.43 -14.63 18.89
N LEU A 136 -2.08 -15.92 18.94
CA LEU A 136 -1.19 -16.55 17.98
C LEU A 136 -1.71 -16.42 16.53
N GLU A 137 -2.99 -16.66 16.32
CA GLU A 137 -3.60 -16.53 14.99
C GLU A 137 -3.60 -15.08 14.49
N GLN A 138 -3.86 -14.14 15.40
CA GLN A 138 -3.79 -12.70 15.06
C GLN A 138 -2.37 -12.28 14.66
N LEU A 139 -1.34 -12.71 15.39
CA LEU A 139 0.06 -12.40 15.07
C LEU A 139 0.49 -13.02 13.74
N ARG A 140 0.11 -14.28 13.48
CA ARG A 140 0.36 -14.95 12.20
C ARG A 140 -0.28 -14.20 11.04
N THR A 141 -1.53 -13.77 11.19
CA THR A 141 -2.23 -12.97 10.17
C THR A 141 -1.52 -11.65 9.93
N THR A 142 -1.10 -10.98 11.01
CA THR A 142 -0.35 -9.71 10.90
C THR A 142 0.98 -9.90 10.19
N LYS A 143 1.73 -10.96 10.53
CA LYS A 143 3.00 -11.29 9.87
C LYS A 143 2.80 -11.56 8.38
N ALA A 144 1.85 -12.40 8.03
CA ALA A 144 1.53 -12.70 6.63
C ALA A 144 1.12 -11.46 5.83
N ALA A 145 0.36 -10.54 6.43
CA ALA A 145 0.00 -9.27 5.79
C ALA A 145 1.23 -8.38 5.55
N ARG A 146 2.16 -8.29 6.50
CA ARG A 146 3.43 -7.53 6.34
C ARG A 146 4.30 -8.13 5.23
N GLU A 147 4.46 -9.45 5.21
CA GLU A 147 5.21 -10.16 4.18
C GLU A 147 4.61 -9.93 2.78
N ALA A 148 3.28 -10.03 2.64
CA ALA A 148 2.59 -9.76 1.38
C ALA A 148 2.76 -8.30 0.91
N GLN A 149 2.74 -7.33 1.84
CA GLN A 149 3.02 -5.93 1.52
C GLN A 149 4.47 -5.72 1.07
N ALA A 150 5.44 -6.34 1.77
CA ALA A 150 6.85 -6.26 1.40
C ALA A 150 7.11 -6.85 0.01
N GLU A 151 6.46 -7.98 -0.33
CA GLU A 151 6.52 -8.58 -1.66
C GLU A 151 5.91 -7.64 -2.72
N ALA A 152 4.76 -7.01 -2.42
CA ALA A 152 4.13 -6.06 -3.32
C ALA A 152 5.03 -4.85 -3.59
N ILE A 153 5.71 -4.31 -2.56
CA ILE A 153 6.70 -3.23 -2.72
C ILE A 153 7.86 -3.69 -3.61
N GLY A 154 8.40 -4.90 -3.38
CA GLY A 154 9.49 -5.45 -4.20
C GLY A 154 9.12 -5.58 -5.68
N ALA A 155 7.89 -6.04 -5.98
CA ALA A 155 7.40 -6.10 -7.34
C ALA A 155 7.25 -4.71 -7.98
N PHE A 156 6.76 -3.72 -7.20
CA PHE A 156 6.67 -2.33 -7.63
C PHE A 156 8.06 -1.74 -7.93
N MET A 157 9.05 -1.95 -7.05
CA MET A 157 10.43 -1.49 -7.26
C MET A 157 11.02 -2.03 -8.56
N PHE A 158 10.77 -3.30 -8.86
CA PHE A 158 11.21 -3.90 -10.12
C PHE A 158 10.60 -3.19 -11.33
N GLU A 159 9.31 -2.86 -11.29
CA GLU A 159 8.64 -2.13 -12.37
C GLU A 159 9.18 -0.70 -12.53
N VAL A 160 9.44 0.00 -11.42
CA VAL A 160 10.00 1.37 -11.44
C VAL A 160 11.43 1.38 -12.00
N GLN A 161 12.24 0.37 -11.68
CA GLN A 161 13.61 0.27 -12.20
C GLN A 161 13.67 0.15 -13.73
N GLU A 162 12.68 -0.52 -14.32
CA GLU A 162 12.56 -0.73 -15.77
C GLU A 162 12.00 0.48 -16.54
N LEU A 163 11.65 1.58 -15.82
CA LEU A 163 11.15 2.78 -16.47
C LEU A 163 12.30 3.59 -17.09
N ASP A 164 12.21 3.82 -18.39
CA ASP A 164 13.06 4.73 -19.12
C ASP A 164 12.36 6.06 -19.41
N ALA A 165 13.16 7.13 -19.57
CA ALA A 165 12.64 8.44 -19.93
C ALA A 165 11.89 8.39 -21.26
N LEU A 166 10.71 8.99 -21.28
CA LEU A 166 9.90 9.10 -22.48
C LEU A 166 10.47 10.18 -23.42
N THR A 167 10.72 9.81 -24.65
CA THR A 167 11.15 10.74 -25.72
C THR A 167 10.00 11.31 -26.52
N GLU A 168 8.86 10.60 -26.53
CA GLU A 168 7.67 10.96 -27.30
C GLU A 168 6.40 10.55 -26.53
N PHE A 169 5.26 11.07 -26.98
CA PHE A 169 3.96 10.76 -26.40
C PHE A 169 3.55 9.33 -26.74
N ASP A 170 3.17 8.54 -25.71
CA ASP A 170 2.60 7.21 -25.85
C ASP A 170 1.09 7.25 -25.49
N GLU A 171 0.25 7.10 -26.51
CA GLU A 171 -1.21 7.11 -26.34
C GLU A 171 -1.72 5.96 -25.48
N LYS A 172 -1.11 4.79 -25.54
CA LYS A 172 -1.52 3.63 -24.72
C LYS A 172 -1.22 3.90 -23.26
N LEU A 173 -0.05 4.43 -22.98
CA LEU A 173 0.35 4.81 -21.63
C LEU A 173 -0.58 5.89 -21.09
N TRP A 174 -0.84 6.94 -21.88
CA TRP A 174 -1.80 7.98 -21.54
C TRP A 174 -3.18 7.43 -21.15
N LEU A 175 -3.79 6.62 -22.01
CA LEU A 175 -5.10 6.02 -21.77
C LEU A 175 -5.13 5.08 -20.55
N THR A 176 -3.99 4.50 -20.20
CA THR A 176 -3.87 3.57 -19.08
C THR A 176 -3.74 4.30 -17.76
N ILE A 177 -2.92 5.35 -17.68
CA ILE A 177 -2.50 5.94 -16.42
C ILE A 177 -3.19 7.27 -16.07
N ILE A 178 -3.77 8.00 -17.03
CA ILE A 178 -4.43 9.29 -16.76
C ILE A 178 -5.90 9.07 -16.40
N ASP A 179 -6.29 9.63 -15.25
CA ASP A 179 -7.70 9.75 -14.84
C ASP A 179 -8.26 11.09 -15.28
N THR A 180 -7.66 12.18 -14.82
CA THR A 180 -8.14 13.53 -15.04
C THR A 180 -7.00 14.52 -15.21
N ILE A 181 -7.21 15.55 -16.05
CA ILE A 181 -6.32 16.69 -16.16
C ILE A 181 -7.11 17.94 -15.82
N THR A 182 -6.56 18.72 -14.90
CA THR A 182 -7.11 20.03 -14.56
C THR A 182 -6.21 21.13 -15.10
N VAL A 183 -6.77 22.01 -15.91
CA VAL A 183 -6.07 23.22 -16.39
C VAL A 183 -6.55 24.40 -15.56
N HIS A 184 -5.63 25.06 -14.86
CA HIS A 184 -5.91 26.20 -14.01
C HIS A 184 -5.85 27.52 -14.79
N ALA A 185 -6.52 28.56 -14.28
CA ALA A 185 -6.55 29.89 -14.91
C ALA A 185 -5.16 30.53 -15.02
N ASP A 186 -4.23 30.19 -14.13
CA ASP A 186 -2.84 30.63 -14.16
C ASP A 186 -1.93 29.83 -15.13
N GLY A 187 -2.52 28.92 -15.91
CA GLY A 187 -1.83 28.09 -16.87
C GLY A 187 -1.13 26.87 -16.29
N ARG A 188 -1.30 26.56 -14.98
CA ARG A 188 -0.84 25.28 -14.43
C ARG A 188 -1.72 24.14 -14.93
N MET A 189 -1.10 22.97 -15.05
CA MET A 189 -1.78 21.71 -15.34
C MET A 189 -1.51 20.73 -14.22
N THR A 190 -2.57 20.20 -13.62
CA THR A 190 -2.50 19.13 -12.64
C THR A 190 -2.91 17.82 -13.32
N PHE A 191 -2.01 16.85 -13.28
CA PHE A 191 -2.28 15.50 -13.77
C PHE A 191 -2.67 14.61 -12.60
N LYS A 192 -3.87 14.02 -12.69
CA LYS A 192 -4.32 13.00 -11.76
C LYS A 192 -4.23 11.64 -12.45
N PHE A 193 -3.51 10.74 -11.83
CA PHE A 193 -3.31 9.41 -12.36
C PHE A 193 -4.39 8.45 -11.85
N ARG A 194 -4.73 7.43 -12.65
CA ARG A 194 -5.70 6.42 -12.26
C ARG A 194 -5.12 5.57 -11.14
N GLY A 195 -5.88 5.43 -10.05
CA GLY A 195 -5.70 4.38 -9.09
C GLY A 195 -6.33 3.08 -9.59
N GLY A 196 -5.65 1.98 -9.39
CA GLY A 196 -6.18 0.67 -9.71
C GLY A 196 -7.27 0.22 -8.73
#